data_4dfc05e26a031aedd540eb2dd28b326b
#
_entry.id   4dfc05e26a031aedd540eb2dd28b326b
#
_cell.length_a   1.000
_cell.length_b   1.000
_cell.length_c   1.000
_cell.angle_alpha   90.00
_cell.angle_beta   90.00
_cell.angle_gamma   90.00
#
_symmetry.space_group_name_H-M   'P 1'
#
loop_
_entity.id
_entity.type
_entity.pdbx_description
1 polymer ?
#
loop_
_entity_poly.entity_id
_entity_poly.type
_entity_poly.pdbx_seq_one_letter_code
_entity_poly.pdbx_strand_id
1 'polypeptide(L)'
;FVLLDEWLPPTRVPAREEALTGLARRYLQSHGPATAADFAWWAGLGLGDARAAIARAGLAGQGGWAGAGRARPGRAVASVHLLPPYDEYTVAYKDRSAIAQPSVADAVRGGVFAPVVVVDGKVVGIWRRRPTRRALEISVELMLPVAAAHQRALAAAAERLGRFVGLPVALAVKQRGRRAEPGSPRRARRS
;
A
#
# COMPACT_ATOMS: atom_id res chain seq x y z
N PHE A 1 0.47 -20.72 -20.41
CA PHE A 1 1.15 -19.59 -21.05
C PHE A 1 0.77 -19.57 -22.52
N VAL A 2 0.47 -18.39 -23.07
CA VAL A 2 0.23 -18.14 -24.48
C VAL A 2 1.15 -17.01 -24.94
N LEU A 3 1.52 -16.98 -26.20
CA LEU A 3 2.26 -15.85 -26.77
C LEU A 3 1.31 -14.66 -26.91
N LEU A 4 1.79 -13.47 -26.57
CA LEU A 4 0.98 -12.25 -26.61
C LEU A 4 0.45 -11.98 -28.02
N ASP A 5 1.29 -12.19 -29.03
CA ASP A 5 0.99 -11.97 -30.44
C ASP A 5 -0.06 -12.95 -31.01
N GLU A 6 -0.24 -14.12 -30.36
CA GLU A 6 -1.29 -15.08 -30.70
C GLU A 6 -2.62 -14.74 -30.01
N TRP A 7 -2.56 -14.02 -28.91
CA TRP A 7 -3.73 -13.75 -28.07
C TRP A 7 -4.36 -12.38 -28.31
N LEU A 8 -3.55 -11.39 -28.64
CA LEU A 8 -4.02 -10.03 -28.94
C LEU A 8 -4.02 -9.76 -30.44
N PRO A 9 -5.01 -9.01 -30.95
CA PRO A 9 -4.97 -8.56 -32.34
C PRO A 9 -3.74 -7.67 -32.58
N PRO A 10 -3.20 -7.64 -33.80
CA PRO A 10 -2.09 -6.76 -34.16
C PRO A 10 -2.38 -5.31 -33.76
N THR A 11 -1.59 -4.77 -32.87
CA THR A 11 -1.71 -3.41 -32.37
C THR A 11 -0.44 -2.61 -32.70
N ARG A 12 -0.60 -1.32 -33.00
CA ARG A 12 0.55 -0.44 -33.18
C ARG A 12 1.35 -0.40 -31.88
N VAL A 13 2.62 -0.81 -31.94
CA VAL A 13 3.58 -0.64 -30.85
C VAL A 13 4.09 0.80 -30.90
N PRO A 14 3.87 1.65 -29.90
CA PRO A 14 4.38 3.01 -29.88
C PRO A 14 5.90 3.01 -29.71
N ALA A 15 6.57 4.08 -30.19
CA ALA A 15 7.97 4.29 -29.91
C ALA A 15 8.20 4.37 -28.38
N ARG A 16 9.40 3.94 -27.92
CA ARG A 16 9.72 3.88 -26.48
C ARG A 16 9.40 5.18 -25.75
N GLU A 17 9.74 6.32 -26.33
CA GLU A 17 9.49 7.63 -25.72
C GLU A 17 8.02 7.98 -25.64
N GLU A 18 7.25 7.65 -26.67
CA GLU A 18 5.79 7.82 -26.69
C GLU A 18 5.13 6.94 -25.60
N ALA A 19 5.57 5.68 -25.50
CA ALA A 19 5.09 4.74 -24.50
C ALA A 19 5.37 5.23 -23.07
N LEU A 20 6.59 5.66 -22.79
CA LEU A 20 6.98 6.18 -21.48
C LEU A 20 6.23 7.46 -21.13
N THR A 21 6.02 8.35 -22.09
CA THR A 21 5.24 9.58 -21.91
C THR A 21 3.77 9.27 -21.57
N GLY A 22 3.17 8.33 -22.30
CA GLY A 22 1.81 7.85 -22.04
C GLY A 22 1.68 7.18 -20.68
N LEU A 23 2.67 6.38 -20.29
CA LEU A 23 2.71 5.72 -18.99
C LEU A 23 2.83 6.73 -17.85
N ALA A 24 3.70 7.74 -17.97
CA ALA A 24 3.86 8.81 -17.00
C ALA A 24 2.55 9.57 -16.77
N ARG A 25 1.81 9.92 -17.86
CA ARG A 25 0.49 10.56 -17.75
C ARG A 25 -0.49 9.73 -16.94
N ARG A 26 -0.64 8.45 -17.28
CA ARG A 26 -1.58 7.55 -16.59
C ARG A 26 -1.21 7.38 -15.12
N TYR A 27 0.08 7.17 -14.83
CA TYR A 27 0.54 7.05 -13.46
C TYR A 27 0.22 8.30 -12.65
N LEU A 28 0.61 9.48 -13.13
CA LEU A 28 0.38 10.72 -12.39
C LEU A 28 -1.09 11.11 -12.28
N GLN A 29 -1.93 10.73 -13.25
CA GLN A 29 -3.39 10.92 -13.16
C GLN A 29 -4.04 10.05 -12.10
N SER A 30 -3.57 8.81 -11.92
CA SER A 30 -4.14 7.85 -10.97
C SER A 30 -3.47 7.88 -9.60
N HIS A 31 -2.18 8.22 -9.52
CA HIS A 31 -1.35 8.19 -8.32
C HIS A 31 -0.87 9.57 -7.84
N GLY A 32 -1.32 10.62 -8.47
CA GLY A 32 -0.94 11.96 -7.99
C GLY A 32 -1.56 12.26 -6.62
N PRO A 33 -0.81 12.93 -5.75
CA PRO A 33 0.52 13.51 -5.96
C PRO A 33 1.66 12.49 -5.86
N ALA A 34 2.55 12.46 -6.85
CA ALA A 34 3.67 11.53 -6.90
C ALA A 34 4.93 12.18 -7.50
N THR A 35 6.12 11.72 -7.11
CA THR A 35 7.41 12.20 -7.58
C THR A 35 7.92 11.39 -8.77
N ALA A 36 8.95 11.91 -9.47
CA ALA A 36 9.65 11.14 -10.48
C ALA A 36 10.33 9.88 -9.91
N ALA A 37 10.70 9.90 -8.63
CA ALA A 37 11.27 8.75 -7.95
C ALA A 37 10.21 7.67 -7.68
N ASP A 38 8.96 8.07 -7.37
CA ASP A 38 7.86 7.14 -7.22
C ASP A 38 7.50 6.50 -8.56
N PHE A 39 7.40 7.30 -9.62
CA PHE A 39 7.15 6.79 -10.96
C PHE A 39 8.25 5.83 -11.43
N ALA A 40 9.53 6.18 -11.21
CA ALA A 40 10.66 5.31 -11.53
C ALA A 40 10.57 3.97 -10.78
N TRP A 41 10.26 4.03 -9.49
CA TRP A 41 10.05 2.86 -8.64
C TRP A 41 8.92 1.97 -9.16
N TRP A 42 7.75 2.56 -9.39
CA TRP A 42 6.55 1.85 -9.80
C TRP A 42 6.70 1.20 -11.19
N ALA A 43 7.30 1.92 -12.13
CA ALA A 43 7.45 1.46 -13.50
C ALA A 43 8.72 0.62 -13.75
N GLY A 44 9.60 0.44 -12.74
CA GLY A 44 10.89 -0.23 -12.92
C GLY A 44 11.84 0.52 -13.84
N LEU A 45 11.79 1.85 -13.86
CA LEU A 45 12.58 2.71 -14.75
C LEU A 45 13.78 3.32 -14.04
N GLY A 46 14.80 3.70 -14.83
CA GLY A 46 15.82 4.62 -14.37
C GLY A 46 15.24 6.01 -14.07
N LEU A 47 15.77 6.71 -13.06
CA LEU A 47 15.28 8.05 -12.67
C LEU A 47 15.39 9.06 -13.81
N GLY A 48 16.41 8.94 -14.69
CA GLY A 48 16.58 9.78 -15.89
C GLY A 48 15.42 9.62 -16.87
N ASP A 49 15.04 8.38 -17.19
CA ASP A 49 13.91 8.07 -18.06
C ASP A 49 12.59 8.56 -17.47
N ALA A 50 12.40 8.36 -16.19
CA ALA A 50 11.18 8.81 -15.48
C ALA A 50 11.05 10.34 -15.55
N ARG A 51 12.11 11.08 -15.29
CA ARG A 51 12.12 12.56 -15.38
C ARG A 51 11.85 13.03 -16.81
N ALA A 52 12.51 12.41 -17.81
CA ALA A 52 12.31 12.75 -19.21
C ALA A 52 10.87 12.48 -19.66
N ALA A 53 10.28 11.35 -19.27
CA ALA A 53 8.90 11.00 -19.59
C ALA A 53 7.89 12.00 -18.96
N ILE A 54 8.09 12.39 -17.71
CA ILE A 54 7.25 13.40 -17.01
C ILE A 54 7.38 14.76 -17.70
N ALA A 55 8.60 15.17 -18.07
CA ALA A 55 8.82 16.44 -18.78
C ALA A 55 8.12 16.46 -20.14
N ARG A 56 8.27 15.41 -20.95
CA ARG A 56 7.56 15.27 -22.23
C ARG A 56 6.03 15.21 -22.09
N ALA A 57 5.55 14.68 -20.99
CA ALA A 57 4.12 14.66 -20.70
C ALA A 57 3.54 16.07 -20.40
N GLY A 58 4.38 17.12 -20.30
CA GLY A 58 3.97 18.47 -19.93
C GLY A 58 3.58 18.60 -18.45
N LEU A 59 4.06 17.69 -17.60
CA LEU A 59 3.71 17.59 -16.20
C LEU A 59 4.86 18.01 -15.27
N ALA A 60 5.97 18.51 -15.86
CA ALA A 60 7.08 19.07 -15.13
C ALA A 60 6.77 20.52 -14.73
N GLY A 61 6.88 20.89 -13.48
CA GLY A 61 6.86 22.29 -13.09
C GLY A 61 6.02 22.66 -11.87
N GLN A 62 5.32 21.73 -11.26
CA GLN A 62 4.57 22.01 -10.02
C GLN A 62 5.08 21.14 -8.85
N GLY A 63 6.37 21.29 -8.51
CA GLY A 63 6.93 20.58 -7.36
C GLY A 63 6.97 19.04 -7.48
N GLY A 64 7.04 18.49 -8.71
CA GLY A 64 6.99 17.05 -8.95
C GLY A 64 5.57 16.47 -8.96
N TRP A 65 4.56 17.29 -9.10
CA TRP A 65 3.16 16.95 -8.88
C TRP A 65 2.32 17.13 -10.14
N ALA A 66 1.74 16.08 -10.60
CA ALA A 66 0.62 16.15 -11.51
C ALA A 66 -0.42 15.13 -11.04
N GLY A 67 -1.37 15.62 -10.34
CA GLY A 67 -2.52 14.83 -9.92
C GLY A 67 -3.68 15.74 -9.66
N ALA A 68 -4.62 15.81 -10.60
CA ALA A 68 -5.88 16.56 -10.46
C ALA A 68 -6.89 15.84 -9.56
N GLY A 69 -6.45 14.97 -8.70
CA GLY A 69 -7.30 14.27 -7.74
C GLY A 69 -7.26 14.94 -6.38
N ARG A 70 -8.02 16.04 -6.18
CA ARG A 70 -8.41 16.41 -4.81
C ARG A 70 -9.25 15.26 -4.27
N ALA A 71 -8.69 14.50 -3.33
CA ALA A 71 -9.49 13.60 -2.52
C ALA A 71 -10.63 14.43 -1.92
N ARG A 72 -11.88 14.15 -2.29
CA ARG A 72 -13.02 14.73 -1.60
C ARG A 72 -12.94 14.26 -0.16
N PRO A 73 -12.98 15.16 0.84
CA PRO A 73 -13.09 14.72 2.22
C PRO A 73 -14.42 13.95 2.34
N GLY A 74 -14.32 12.64 2.31
CA GLY A 74 -15.44 11.76 2.62
C GLY A 74 -15.79 11.92 4.09
N ARG A 75 -17.07 11.68 4.43
CA ARG A 75 -17.49 11.56 5.82
C ARG A 75 -16.58 10.54 6.51
N ALA A 76 -16.00 10.92 7.64
CA ALA A 76 -15.09 10.07 8.42
C ALA A 76 -15.87 8.87 8.99
N VAL A 77 -16.00 7.83 8.20
CA VAL A 77 -16.46 6.51 8.64
C VAL A 77 -15.22 5.70 8.92
N ALA A 78 -15.15 5.06 10.09
CA ALA A 78 -14.06 4.18 10.45
C ALA A 78 -13.81 3.18 9.32
N SER A 79 -12.71 3.34 8.59
CA SER A 79 -12.37 2.50 7.46
C SER A 79 -11.32 1.46 7.84
N VAL A 80 -11.59 0.19 7.52
CA VAL A 80 -10.62 -0.89 7.71
C VAL A 80 -10.58 -1.76 6.47
N HIS A 81 -9.35 -1.99 5.99
CA HIS A 81 -9.07 -2.81 4.82
C HIS A 81 -8.04 -3.89 5.15
N LEU A 82 -8.31 -5.11 4.70
CA LEU A 82 -7.36 -6.23 4.68
C LEU A 82 -6.78 -6.30 3.26
N LEU A 83 -5.64 -5.65 3.05
CA LEU A 83 -5.01 -5.59 1.73
C LEU A 83 -4.14 -6.82 1.49
N PRO A 84 -4.19 -7.41 0.29
CA PRO A 84 -3.39 -8.56 -0.08
C PRO A 84 -1.90 -8.20 -0.22
N PRO A 85 -1.01 -9.20 -0.42
CA PRO A 85 0.35 -8.93 -0.87
C PRO A 85 0.33 -8.19 -2.21
N TYR A 86 1.32 -7.32 -2.44
CA TYR A 86 1.47 -6.55 -3.67
C TYR A 86 0.30 -5.61 -4.00
N ASP A 87 -0.51 -5.25 -3.02
CA ASP A 87 -1.57 -4.27 -3.23
C ASP A 87 -0.98 -2.93 -3.65
N GLU A 88 -1.60 -2.32 -4.68
CA GLU A 88 -1.17 -1.05 -5.27
C GLU A 88 -1.00 0.05 -4.22
N TYR A 89 -1.86 0.06 -3.20
CA TYR A 89 -1.77 1.00 -2.09
C TYR A 89 -0.42 0.97 -1.36
N THR A 90 0.22 -0.19 -1.31
CA THR A 90 1.49 -0.40 -0.59
C THR A 90 2.71 -0.35 -1.49
N VAL A 91 2.56 -0.56 -2.81
CA VAL A 91 3.70 -0.65 -3.73
C VAL A 91 3.83 0.54 -4.69
N ALA A 92 2.79 1.37 -4.82
CA ALA A 92 2.75 2.46 -5.78
C ALA A 92 3.81 3.56 -5.56
N TYR A 93 4.28 3.73 -4.33
CA TYR A 93 5.20 4.81 -3.97
C TYR A 93 6.50 4.27 -3.38
N LYS A 94 7.61 4.93 -3.70
CA LYS A 94 8.91 4.66 -3.10
C LYS A 94 8.94 5.10 -1.63
N ASP A 95 8.43 6.30 -1.36
CA ASP A 95 8.25 6.81 0.01
C ASP A 95 6.88 6.39 0.55
N ARG A 96 6.89 5.64 1.63
CA ARG A 96 5.70 5.11 2.32
C ARG A 96 5.41 5.79 3.65
N SER A 97 6.11 6.86 3.98
CA SER A 97 5.95 7.61 5.24
C SER A 97 4.52 8.13 5.43
N ALA A 98 3.83 8.42 4.32
CA ALA A 98 2.43 8.84 4.34
C ALA A 98 1.46 7.76 4.85
N ILE A 99 1.79 6.47 4.66
CA ILE A 99 0.89 5.35 5.01
C ILE A 99 1.38 4.50 6.17
N ALA A 100 2.68 4.53 6.51
CA ALA A 100 3.27 3.71 7.54
C ALA A 100 4.20 4.52 8.46
N GLN A 101 3.99 4.42 9.77
CA GLN A 101 4.93 4.95 10.76
C GLN A 101 6.20 4.10 10.81
N PRO A 102 7.36 4.64 11.24
CA PRO A 102 8.63 3.91 11.30
C PRO A 102 8.54 2.57 12.04
N SER A 103 7.83 2.53 13.16
CA SER A 103 7.63 1.31 13.97
C SER A 103 6.89 0.19 13.24
N VAL A 104 6.06 0.54 12.26
CA VAL A 104 5.32 -0.40 11.42
C VAL A 104 6.08 -0.66 10.12
N ALA A 105 6.77 0.36 9.60
CA ALA A 105 7.53 0.27 8.36
C ALA A 105 8.61 -0.82 8.43
N ASP A 106 9.27 -1.03 9.58
CA ASP A 106 10.27 -2.08 9.74
C ASP A 106 9.68 -3.49 9.69
N ALA A 107 8.51 -3.68 10.26
CA ALA A 107 7.80 -4.94 10.18
C ALA A 107 7.26 -5.23 8.76
N VAL A 108 6.97 -4.17 8.00
CA VAL A 108 6.53 -4.24 6.59
C VAL A 108 7.74 -4.32 5.65
N ARG A 109 8.91 -3.78 6.02
CA ARG A 109 10.16 -3.87 5.22
C ARG A 109 10.70 -5.29 5.10
N GLY A 110 10.52 -6.14 6.13
CA GLY A 110 10.83 -7.57 6.06
C GLY A 110 9.96 -8.33 5.06
N GLY A 111 8.94 -7.68 4.51
CA GLY A 111 8.05 -8.17 3.48
C GLY A 111 7.27 -7.02 2.86
N VAL A 112 7.89 -6.29 1.91
CA VAL A 112 7.19 -5.31 1.02
C VAL A 112 5.90 -5.90 0.46
N PHE A 113 5.75 -7.17 0.58
CA PHE A 113 4.72 -8.04 0.03
C PHE A 113 3.86 -8.70 1.12
N ALA A 114 4.00 -8.30 2.40
CA ALA A 114 3.13 -8.83 3.44
C ALA A 114 1.71 -8.26 3.29
N PRO A 115 0.67 -9.09 3.47
CA PRO A 115 -0.69 -8.60 3.58
C PRO A 115 -0.82 -7.67 4.78
N VAL A 116 -1.36 -6.46 4.59
CA VAL A 116 -1.41 -5.43 5.63
C VAL A 116 -2.84 -5.10 6.05
N VAL A 117 -2.98 -4.67 7.30
CA VAL A 117 -4.21 -4.06 7.83
C VAL A 117 -4.06 -2.55 7.74
N VAL A 118 -4.98 -1.91 7.02
CA VAL A 118 -5.05 -0.45 6.88
C VAL A 118 -6.26 0.05 7.65
N VAL A 119 -6.04 1.05 8.50
CA VAL A 119 -7.07 1.76 9.27
C VAL A 119 -6.94 3.25 8.95
N ASP A 120 -8.04 3.85 8.46
CA ASP A 120 -8.10 5.26 8.08
C ASP A 120 -6.89 5.73 7.25
N GLY A 121 -6.51 4.92 6.26
CA GLY A 121 -5.38 5.19 5.38
C GLY A 121 -4.00 4.96 6.01
N LYS A 122 -3.89 4.34 7.18
CA LYS A 122 -2.59 4.01 7.81
C LYS A 122 -2.44 2.51 7.99
N VAL A 123 -1.26 2.00 7.67
CA VAL A 123 -0.91 0.61 7.98
C VAL A 123 -0.73 0.48 9.50
N VAL A 124 -1.49 -0.40 10.12
CA VAL A 124 -1.48 -0.62 11.56
C VAL A 124 -1.07 -2.03 11.96
N GLY A 125 -0.94 -2.95 11.00
CA GLY A 125 -0.61 -4.33 11.27
C GLY A 125 -0.51 -5.17 10.01
N ILE A 126 -0.34 -6.46 10.22
CA ILE A 126 -0.32 -7.48 9.17
C ILE A 126 -1.42 -8.51 9.42
N TRP A 127 -1.81 -9.22 8.37
CA TRP A 127 -2.78 -10.29 8.50
C TRP A 127 -2.38 -11.50 7.66
N ARG A 128 -2.97 -12.64 7.95
CA ARG A 128 -2.78 -13.89 7.20
C ARG A 128 -4.10 -14.61 7.11
N ARG A 129 -4.27 -15.41 6.08
CA ARG A 129 -5.42 -16.30 5.91
C ARG A 129 -4.99 -17.73 5.70
N ARG A 130 -5.77 -18.64 6.22
CA ARG A 130 -5.66 -20.08 5.98
C ARG A 130 -7.05 -20.65 5.73
N PRO A 131 -7.38 -21.01 4.50
CA PRO A 131 -8.62 -21.74 4.24
C PRO A 131 -8.50 -23.18 4.77
N THR A 132 -9.53 -23.62 5.47
CA THR A 132 -9.72 -25.00 5.92
C THR A 132 -11.00 -25.56 5.29
N ARG A 133 -11.28 -26.84 5.51
CA ARG A 133 -12.55 -27.42 5.05
C ARG A 133 -13.79 -26.83 5.72
N ARG A 134 -13.66 -26.18 6.87
CA ARG A 134 -14.77 -25.70 7.70
C ARG A 134 -14.86 -24.20 7.80
N ALA A 135 -13.74 -23.47 7.67
CA ALA A 135 -13.68 -22.03 7.89
C ALA A 135 -12.49 -21.41 7.16
N LEU A 136 -12.59 -20.09 6.92
CA LEU A 136 -11.48 -19.23 6.59
C LEU A 136 -10.91 -18.67 7.89
N GLU A 137 -9.77 -19.22 8.32
CA GLU A 137 -9.05 -18.71 9.46
C GLU A 137 -8.30 -17.43 9.06
N ILE A 138 -8.58 -16.33 9.75
CA ILE A 138 -7.91 -15.05 9.56
C ILE A 138 -7.20 -14.69 10.86
N SER A 139 -5.88 -14.52 10.79
CA SER A 139 -5.08 -14.04 11.91
C SER A 139 -4.56 -12.63 11.62
N VAL A 140 -4.77 -11.73 12.57
CA VAL A 140 -4.35 -10.32 12.50
C VAL A 140 -3.38 -10.04 13.63
N GLU A 141 -2.25 -9.43 13.31
CA GLU A 141 -1.28 -8.91 14.28
C GLU A 141 -1.26 -7.38 14.16
N LEU A 142 -1.86 -6.70 15.14
CA LEU A 142 -1.86 -5.25 15.22
C LEU A 142 -0.57 -4.76 15.89
N MET A 143 0.12 -3.85 15.26
CA MET A 143 1.35 -3.20 15.75
C MET A 143 1.06 -1.86 16.41
N LEU A 144 -0.06 -1.23 16.04
CA LEU A 144 -0.57 -0.01 16.64
C LEU A 144 -1.92 -0.27 17.29
N PRO A 145 -2.26 0.45 18.37
CA PRO A 145 -3.59 0.35 18.99
C PRO A 145 -4.67 0.86 18.03
N VAL A 146 -5.80 0.21 18.04
CA VAL A 146 -6.96 0.60 17.24
C VAL A 146 -8.21 0.75 18.13
N ALA A 147 -9.03 1.74 17.84
CA ALA A 147 -10.25 2.00 18.60
C ALA A 147 -11.30 0.88 18.42
N ALA A 148 -12.24 0.77 19.34
CA ALA A 148 -13.29 -0.26 19.30
C ALA A 148 -14.15 -0.22 18.02
N ALA A 149 -14.37 0.99 17.44
CA ALA A 149 -15.07 1.13 16.17
C ALA A 149 -14.31 0.45 15.02
N HIS A 150 -12.98 0.58 14.98
CA HIS A 150 -12.14 -0.06 13.99
C HIS A 150 -12.04 -1.58 14.20
N GLN A 151 -12.09 -2.06 15.43
CA GLN A 151 -12.16 -3.51 15.70
C GLN A 151 -13.44 -4.11 15.11
N ARG A 152 -14.59 -3.43 15.26
CA ARG A 152 -15.85 -3.86 14.62
C ARG A 152 -15.76 -3.81 13.08
N ALA A 153 -15.14 -2.75 12.54
CA ALA A 153 -14.93 -2.63 11.09
C ALA A 153 -13.97 -3.70 10.56
N LEU A 154 -12.96 -4.11 11.35
CA LEU A 154 -12.05 -5.20 11.03
C LEU A 154 -12.80 -6.54 10.95
N ALA A 155 -13.65 -6.84 11.94
CA ALA A 155 -14.48 -8.03 11.90
C ALA A 155 -15.39 -8.05 10.66
N ALA A 156 -16.02 -6.92 10.34
CA ALA A 156 -16.85 -6.79 9.14
C ALA A 156 -16.03 -6.95 7.83
N ALA A 157 -14.77 -6.49 7.79
CA ALA A 157 -13.88 -6.71 6.66
C ALA A 157 -13.52 -8.20 6.49
N ALA A 158 -13.24 -8.90 7.59
CA ALA A 158 -13.00 -10.33 7.59
C ALA A 158 -14.24 -11.11 7.10
N GLU A 159 -15.42 -10.76 7.56
CA GLU A 159 -16.68 -11.38 7.12
C GLU A 159 -16.96 -11.15 5.62
N ARG A 160 -16.64 -9.96 5.08
CA ARG A 160 -16.73 -9.72 3.62
C ARG A 160 -15.83 -10.67 2.84
N LEU A 161 -14.60 -10.88 3.33
CA LEU A 161 -13.67 -11.83 2.70
C LEU A 161 -14.18 -13.27 2.79
N GLY A 162 -14.74 -13.66 3.94
CA GLY A 162 -15.36 -14.98 4.11
C GLY A 162 -16.49 -15.23 3.12
N ARG A 163 -17.40 -14.25 2.93
CA ARG A 163 -18.48 -14.33 1.95
C ARG A 163 -17.95 -14.46 0.52
N PHE A 164 -16.89 -13.72 0.18
CA PHE A 164 -16.27 -13.83 -1.14
C PHE A 164 -15.66 -15.21 -1.39
N VAL A 165 -15.03 -15.80 -0.36
CA VAL A 165 -14.41 -17.14 -0.45
C VAL A 165 -15.46 -18.27 -0.32
N GLY A 166 -16.67 -17.97 0.18
CA GLY A 166 -17.71 -18.97 0.44
C GLY A 166 -17.50 -19.79 1.71
N LEU A 167 -16.77 -19.26 2.69
CA LEU A 167 -16.46 -19.93 3.96
C LEU A 167 -16.83 -19.05 5.17
N PRO A 168 -17.32 -19.66 6.27
CA PRO A 168 -17.45 -18.95 7.54
C PRO A 168 -16.06 -18.50 8.05
N VAL A 169 -16.01 -17.37 8.78
CA VAL A 169 -14.76 -16.77 9.25
C VAL A 169 -14.46 -17.15 10.70
N ALA A 170 -13.21 -17.55 10.95
CA ALA A 170 -12.61 -17.63 12.27
C ALA A 170 -11.53 -16.54 12.40
N LEU A 171 -11.88 -15.40 13.03
CA LEU A 171 -11.00 -14.26 13.19
C LEU A 171 -10.27 -14.30 14.53
N ALA A 172 -8.93 -14.26 14.49
CA ALA A 172 -8.07 -14.10 15.66
C ALA A 172 -7.28 -12.78 15.54
N VAL A 173 -7.39 -11.90 16.54
CA VAL A 173 -6.68 -10.61 16.57
C VAL A 173 -5.72 -10.61 17.76
N LYS A 174 -4.45 -10.33 17.49
CA LYS A 174 -3.41 -10.16 18.52
C LYS A 174 -2.87 -8.74 18.46
N GLN A 175 -2.69 -8.12 19.62
CA GLN A 175 -1.97 -6.85 19.75
C GLN A 175 -0.51 -7.17 20.04
N ARG A 176 0.40 -6.66 19.21
CA ARG A 176 1.84 -6.77 19.48
C ARG A 176 2.17 -5.89 20.69
N GLY A 177 2.70 -6.47 21.76
CA GLY A 177 3.16 -5.72 22.93
C GLY A 177 4.17 -4.66 22.51
N ARG A 178 4.09 -3.46 23.07
CA ARG A 178 5.13 -2.43 22.92
C ARG A 178 6.46 -3.07 23.31
N ARG A 179 7.42 -3.17 22.38
CA ARG A 179 8.82 -3.36 22.79
C ARG A 179 9.16 -2.14 23.65
N ALA A 180 9.53 -2.38 24.91
CA ALA A 180 10.11 -1.34 25.74
C ALA A 180 11.30 -0.76 24.95
N GLU A 181 11.35 0.55 24.78
CA GLU A 181 12.55 1.21 24.27
C GLU A 181 13.72 0.84 25.18
N PRO A 182 14.89 0.47 24.65
CA PRO A 182 16.07 0.26 25.47
C PRO A 182 16.34 1.58 26.21
N GLY A 183 16.32 1.52 27.55
CA GLY A 183 16.30 2.63 28.46
C GLY A 183 17.36 3.66 28.14
N SER A 184 16.96 4.91 28.11
CA SER A 184 17.83 6.08 28.17
C SER A 184 18.76 5.96 29.38
N PRO A 185 20.08 6.12 29.23
CA PRO A 185 20.99 5.99 30.36
C PRO A 185 20.67 7.05 31.43
N ARG A 186 20.32 6.60 32.63
CA ARG A 186 20.17 7.44 33.80
C ARG A 186 21.48 8.25 33.98
N ARG A 187 21.39 9.55 33.76
CA ARG A 187 22.47 10.47 34.19
C ARG A 187 22.71 10.26 35.69
N ALA A 188 23.87 9.67 35.99
CA ALA A 188 24.37 9.64 37.36
C ALA A 188 24.61 11.07 37.81
N ARG A 189 23.87 11.53 38.82
CA ARG A 189 24.20 12.74 39.58
C ARG A 189 25.46 12.43 40.36
N ARG A 190 26.55 13.11 40.04
CA ARG A 190 27.71 13.18 40.90
C ARG A 190 27.41 14.18 42.04
N SER A 191 27.48 13.71 43.26
CA SER A 191 27.63 14.50 44.49
C SER A 191 29.04 15.07 44.57
#